data_6521a8cb0e368d3e86003bcc005dc045
#
_entry.id   6521a8cb0e368d3e86003bcc005dc045
#
_cell.length_a   1.000
_cell.length_b   1.000
_cell.length_c   1.000
_cell.angle_alpha   90.00
_cell.angle_beta   90.00
_cell.angle_gamma   90.00
#
_symmetry.space_group_name_H-M   'P 1'
#
loop_
_entity.id
_entity.type
_entity.pdbx_description
1 polymer ?
#
loop_
_entity_poly.entity_id
_entity_poly.type
_entity_poly.pdbx_seq_one_letter_code
_entity_poly.pdbx_strand_id
1 'polypeptide(L)'
;MIWSDNFVIPNQAQHKKNAETLINYYYDPAVMAEVEDYVNYISPVVGSKAVLLKQDPEVANNQLIFPSDATMAKSHVFRGLTATEETKYNKAFQSLTTG
;
A
#
# COMPACT_ATOMS: atom_id res chain seq x y z
N MET A 1 -10.62 4.25 3.34
CA MET A 1 -9.36 4.88 3.71
C MET A 1 -8.24 4.18 2.94
N ILE A 2 -7.23 4.91 2.48
CA ILE A 2 -6.08 4.37 1.72
C ILE A 2 -4.78 4.69 2.46
N TRP A 3 -3.81 3.78 2.42
CA TRP A 3 -2.47 3.94 2.96
C TRP A 3 -1.46 3.26 2.06
N SER A 4 -0.18 3.46 2.31
CA SER A 4 0.90 2.76 1.61
C SER A 4 1.92 2.20 2.58
N ASP A 5 2.30 0.95 2.36
CA ASP A 5 3.46 0.34 3.00
C ASP A 5 4.67 0.57 2.11
N ASN A 6 5.83 0.80 2.71
CA ASN A 6 7.03 1.16 1.98
C ASN A 6 8.21 0.25 2.34
N PHE A 7 8.95 -0.19 1.35
CA PHE A 7 10.27 -0.74 1.58
C PHE A 7 11.24 0.36 1.97
N VAL A 8 12.01 0.14 3.01
CA VAL A 8 13.06 1.06 3.45
C VAL A 8 14.39 0.34 3.58
N ILE A 9 15.47 1.03 3.23
CA ILE A 9 16.84 0.51 3.39
C ILE A 9 17.52 1.38 4.44
N PRO A 10 17.91 0.82 5.60
CA PRO A 10 18.63 1.57 6.62
C PRO A 10 19.93 2.18 6.07
N ASN A 11 20.30 3.38 6.54
CA ASN A 11 21.48 4.10 6.05
C ASN A 11 22.80 3.31 6.21
N GLN A 12 22.88 2.40 7.19
CA GLN A 12 24.08 1.58 7.45
C GLN A 12 23.97 0.16 6.91
N ALA A 13 23.03 -0.12 6.01
CA ALA A 13 22.89 -1.44 5.38
C ALA A 13 24.13 -1.79 4.55
N GLN A 14 24.76 -2.92 4.88
CA GLN A 14 26.00 -3.36 4.20
C GLN A 14 25.75 -3.83 2.77
N HIS A 15 24.55 -4.31 2.46
CA HIS A 15 24.18 -4.87 1.16
C HIS A 15 23.08 -4.05 0.47
N LYS A 16 23.21 -2.71 0.52
CA LYS A 16 22.23 -1.77 -0.06
C LYS A 16 21.87 -2.11 -1.50
N LYS A 17 22.88 -2.38 -2.35
CA LYS A 17 22.65 -2.71 -3.77
C LYS A 17 21.80 -3.97 -3.95
N ASN A 18 21.98 -4.99 -3.11
CA ASN A 18 21.15 -6.20 -3.17
C ASN A 18 19.70 -5.92 -2.77
N ALA A 19 19.51 -5.08 -1.74
CA ALA A 19 18.18 -4.65 -1.34
C ALA A 19 17.48 -3.82 -2.43
N GLU A 20 18.19 -2.90 -3.07
CA GLU A 20 17.68 -2.14 -4.23
C GLU A 20 17.29 -3.06 -5.39
N THR A 21 18.11 -4.08 -5.68
CA THR A 21 17.79 -5.08 -6.72
C THR A 21 16.51 -5.86 -6.39
N LEU A 22 16.36 -6.29 -5.13
CA LEU A 22 15.16 -6.98 -4.67
C LEU A 22 13.92 -6.08 -4.77
N ILE A 23 14.01 -4.84 -4.31
CA ILE A 23 12.91 -3.87 -4.40
C ILE A 23 12.55 -3.64 -5.87
N ASN A 24 13.55 -3.46 -6.74
CA ASN A 24 13.32 -3.24 -8.18
C ASN A 24 12.62 -4.44 -8.85
N TYR A 25 12.85 -5.66 -8.37
CA TYR A 25 12.16 -6.85 -8.87
C TYR A 25 10.64 -6.77 -8.68
N TYR A 26 10.17 -6.19 -7.56
CA TYR A 26 8.73 -5.98 -7.32
C TYR A 26 8.10 -4.93 -8.25
N TYR A 27 8.90 -4.09 -8.91
CA TYR A 27 8.39 -3.12 -9.90
C TYR A 27 8.21 -3.71 -11.30
N ASP A 28 8.57 -4.97 -11.52
CA ASP A 28 8.20 -5.69 -12.75
C ASP A 28 6.69 -5.95 -12.73
N PRO A 29 5.94 -5.53 -13.77
CA PRO A 29 4.49 -5.71 -13.81
C PRO A 29 4.02 -7.17 -13.73
N ALA A 30 4.82 -8.12 -14.25
CA ALA A 30 4.48 -9.53 -14.17
C ALA A 30 4.64 -10.06 -12.75
N VAL A 31 5.72 -9.69 -12.07
CA VAL A 31 5.96 -10.05 -10.65
C VAL A 31 4.90 -9.41 -9.76
N MET A 32 4.61 -8.13 -9.96
CA MET A 32 3.60 -7.44 -9.16
C MET A 32 2.21 -8.03 -9.38
N ALA A 33 1.87 -8.48 -10.58
CA ALA A 33 0.61 -9.16 -10.84
C ALA A 33 0.43 -10.42 -9.98
N GLU A 34 1.47 -11.24 -9.84
CA GLU A 34 1.46 -12.42 -8.96
C GLU A 34 1.31 -12.03 -7.47
N VAL A 35 1.96 -10.94 -7.06
CA VAL A 35 1.83 -10.42 -5.69
C VAL A 35 0.41 -9.94 -5.42
N GLU A 36 -0.20 -9.22 -6.35
CA GLU A 36 -1.57 -8.70 -6.21
C GLU A 36 -2.62 -9.79 -6.20
N ASP A 37 -2.45 -10.80 -7.03
CA ASP A 37 -3.31 -11.99 -7.05
C ASP A 37 -3.34 -12.69 -5.68
N TYR A 38 -2.20 -12.75 -5.00
CA TYR A 38 -2.08 -13.35 -3.68
C TYR A 38 -2.51 -12.42 -2.54
N VAL A 39 -2.05 -11.15 -2.55
CA VAL A 39 -2.23 -10.21 -1.43
C VAL A 39 -3.55 -9.46 -1.50
N ASN A 40 -4.07 -9.23 -2.70
CA ASN A 40 -5.32 -8.50 -2.98
C ASN A 40 -5.32 -7.05 -2.49
N TYR A 41 -4.19 -6.35 -2.61
CA TYR A 41 -4.06 -4.93 -2.29
C TYR A 41 -3.97 -4.08 -3.56
N ILE A 42 -4.15 -2.76 -3.41
CA ILE A 42 -4.01 -1.82 -4.52
C ILE A 42 -2.55 -1.80 -4.98
N SER A 43 -2.34 -2.02 -6.28
CA SER A 43 -1.00 -1.99 -6.87
C SER A 43 -0.46 -0.57 -7.03
N PRO A 44 0.79 -0.32 -6.63
CA PRO A 44 1.52 0.87 -7.00
C PRO A 44 2.20 0.76 -8.40
N VAL A 45 2.15 -0.40 -9.05
CA VAL A 45 2.89 -0.68 -10.29
C VAL A 45 1.98 -0.57 -11.51
N VAL A 46 2.31 0.38 -12.38
CA VAL A 46 1.63 0.55 -13.66
C VAL A 46 1.89 -0.66 -14.56
N GLY A 47 0.80 -1.23 -15.10
CA GLY A 47 0.88 -2.37 -16.03
C GLY A 47 0.53 -3.73 -15.41
N SER A 48 0.57 -3.91 -14.09
CA SER A 48 0.18 -5.17 -13.43
C SER A 48 -1.25 -5.59 -13.75
N LYS A 49 -2.19 -4.65 -13.80
CA LYS A 49 -3.57 -4.90 -14.22
C LYS A 49 -3.67 -5.53 -15.60
N ALA A 50 -2.86 -5.08 -16.57
CA ALA A 50 -2.88 -5.63 -17.93
C ALA A 50 -2.36 -7.07 -17.99
N VAL A 51 -1.49 -7.46 -17.07
CA VAL A 51 -1.03 -8.84 -16.91
C VAL A 51 -2.15 -9.67 -16.27
N LEU A 52 -2.73 -9.21 -15.17
CA LEU A 52 -3.82 -9.88 -14.46
C LEU A 52 -5.07 -10.07 -15.32
N LEU A 53 -5.40 -9.15 -16.23
CA LEU A 53 -6.51 -9.34 -17.18
C LEU A 53 -6.38 -10.60 -18.04
N LYS A 54 -5.16 -11.12 -18.20
CA LYS A 54 -4.90 -12.38 -18.95
C LYS A 54 -4.80 -13.61 -18.05
N GLN A 55 -4.42 -13.42 -16.78
CA GLN A 55 -4.19 -14.50 -15.81
C GLN A 55 -5.41 -14.75 -14.94
N ASP A 56 -5.90 -13.71 -14.29
CA ASP A 56 -7.10 -13.69 -13.44
C ASP A 56 -7.92 -12.41 -13.70
N PRO A 57 -8.89 -12.47 -14.65
CA PRO A 57 -9.76 -11.34 -14.94
C PRO A 57 -10.67 -10.93 -13.76
N GLU A 58 -10.96 -11.82 -12.82
CA GLU A 58 -11.78 -11.50 -11.64
C GLU A 58 -11.03 -10.55 -10.73
N VAL A 59 -9.79 -10.88 -10.37
CA VAL A 59 -8.90 -10.01 -9.58
C VAL A 59 -8.64 -8.69 -10.31
N ALA A 60 -8.36 -8.73 -11.62
CA ALA A 60 -8.11 -7.52 -12.41
C ALA A 60 -9.30 -6.55 -12.46
N ASN A 61 -10.52 -7.04 -12.32
CA ASN A 61 -11.75 -6.22 -12.32
C ASN A 61 -12.27 -5.90 -10.91
N ASN A 62 -11.58 -6.36 -9.87
CA ASN A 62 -11.93 -6.07 -8.50
C ASN A 62 -11.63 -4.61 -8.16
N GLN A 63 -12.67 -3.84 -7.82
CA GLN A 63 -12.56 -2.41 -7.48
C GLN A 63 -11.82 -2.14 -6.15
N LEU A 64 -11.61 -3.16 -5.32
CA LEU A 64 -10.80 -3.03 -4.09
C LEU A 64 -9.30 -3.11 -4.39
N ILE A 65 -8.92 -3.71 -5.53
CA ILE A 65 -7.52 -3.88 -5.97
C ILE A 65 -7.18 -2.84 -7.05
N PHE A 66 -8.11 -2.63 -7.99
CA PHE A 66 -7.98 -1.65 -9.07
C PHE A 66 -9.15 -0.66 -9.04
N PRO A 67 -9.15 0.27 -8.06
CA PRO A 67 -10.24 1.22 -7.89
C PRO A 67 -10.35 2.15 -9.10
N SER A 68 -11.59 2.52 -9.42
CA SER A 68 -11.86 3.57 -10.41
C SER A 68 -11.48 4.95 -9.87
N ASP A 69 -11.33 5.93 -10.77
CA ASP A 69 -11.09 7.33 -10.38
C ASP A 69 -12.18 7.85 -9.44
N ALA A 70 -13.43 7.45 -9.65
CA ALA A 70 -14.54 7.82 -8.78
C ALA A 70 -14.41 7.22 -7.38
N THR A 71 -13.85 6.02 -7.24
CA THR A 71 -13.55 5.38 -5.95
C THR A 71 -12.37 6.07 -5.27
N MET A 72 -11.31 6.36 -6.03
CA MET A 72 -10.14 7.06 -5.53
C MET A 72 -10.48 8.47 -5.05
N ALA A 73 -11.34 9.21 -5.76
CA ALA A 73 -11.78 10.55 -5.37
C ALA A 73 -12.55 10.58 -4.02
N LYS A 74 -13.11 9.45 -3.59
CA LYS A 74 -13.79 9.31 -2.29
C LYS A 74 -12.86 8.74 -1.20
N SER A 75 -11.64 8.39 -1.56
CA SER A 75 -10.67 7.82 -0.63
C SER A 75 -9.97 8.93 0.16
N HIS A 76 -9.62 8.61 1.40
CA HIS A 76 -8.92 9.51 2.30
C HIS A 76 -7.65 8.82 2.83
N VAL A 77 -6.59 9.58 2.98
CA VAL A 77 -5.35 9.14 3.61
C VAL A 77 -5.26 9.69 5.04
N PHE A 78 -4.55 9.00 5.89
CA PHE A 78 -4.19 9.54 7.20
C PHE A 78 -3.26 10.74 7.00
N ARG A 79 -3.60 11.85 7.62
CA ARG A 79 -2.71 13.02 7.68
C ARG A 79 -1.88 12.99 8.97
N GLY A 80 -0.73 13.62 8.94
CA GLY A 80 0.02 13.90 10.16
C GLY A 80 -0.81 14.76 11.13
N LEU A 81 -0.72 14.44 12.41
CA LEU A 81 -1.37 15.22 13.47
C LEU A 81 -0.41 16.27 14.01
N THR A 82 -0.94 17.41 14.44
CA THR A 82 -0.20 18.34 15.31
C THR A 82 -0.05 17.73 16.71
N ALA A 83 0.95 18.17 17.47
CA ALA A 83 1.15 17.68 18.84
C ALA A 83 -0.10 17.86 19.75
N THR A 84 -0.86 18.92 19.52
CA THR A 84 -2.12 19.17 20.25
C THR A 84 -3.20 18.15 19.89
N GLU A 85 -3.37 17.86 18.60
CA GLU A 85 -4.32 16.84 18.13
C GLU A 85 -3.94 15.45 18.61
N GLU A 86 -2.66 15.10 18.53
CA GLU A 86 -2.13 13.82 19.02
C GLU A 86 -2.43 13.64 20.51
N THR A 87 -2.17 14.66 21.32
CA THR A 87 -2.48 14.64 22.76
C THR A 87 -3.97 14.45 23.00
N LYS A 88 -4.84 15.11 22.22
CA LYS A 88 -6.29 14.98 22.32
C LYS A 88 -6.76 13.56 21.99
N TYR A 89 -6.27 13.00 20.88
CA TYR A 89 -6.65 11.65 20.47
C TYR A 89 -6.15 10.59 21.46
N ASN A 90 -4.91 10.72 21.94
CA ASN A 90 -4.35 9.81 22.94
C ASN A 90 -5.17 9.82 24.23
N LYS A 91 -5.56 10.99 24.74
CA LYS A 91 -6.43 11.09 25.93
C LYS A 91 -7.80 10.45 25.70
N ALA A 92 -8.42 10.69 24.55
CA ALA A 92 -9.70 10.10 24.21
C ALA A 92 -9.61 8.56 24.14
N PHE A 93 -8.52 8.02 23.58
CA PHE A 93 -8.29 6.59 23.51
C PHE A 93 -8.01 5.96 24.86
N GLN A 94 -7.18 6.61 25.69
CA GLN A 94 -6.89 6.15 27.05
C GLN A 94 -8.15 5.99 27.90
N SER A 95 -9.11 6.91 27.77
CA SER A 95 -10.37 6.83 28.52
C SER A 95 -11.20 5.57 28.20
N LEU A 96 -10.96 4.92 27.06
CA LEU A 96 -11.63 3.69 26.65
C LEU A 96 -10.88 2.44 27.16
N THR A 97 -9.59 2.55 27.44
CA THR A 97 -8.74 1.41 27.81
C THR A 97 -8.49 1.29 29.32
N THR A 98 -8.71 2.38 30.06
CA THR A 98 -8.47 2.46 31.52
C THR A 98 -9.75 2.61 32.34
N GLY A 99 -10.93 2.51 31.70
CA GLY A 99 -12.23 2.59 32.34
C GLY A 99 -12.66 1.31 33.04
#